data_6c2168ad7d48581ef3e06248e3b70bf9
#
_entry.id   6c2168ad7d48581ef3e06248e3b70bf9
#
_cell.length_a   1.000
_cell.length_b   1.000
_cell.length_c   1.000
_cell.angle_alpha   90.00
_cell.angle_beta   90.00
_cell.angle_gamma   90.00
#
_symmetry.space_group_name_H-M   'P 1'
#
loop_
_entity.id
_entity.type
_entity.pdbx_description
1 polymer ?
#
loop_
_entity_poly.entity_id
_entity_poly.type
_entity_poly.pdbx_seq_one_letter_code
_entity_poly.pdbx_strand_id
1 'polypeptide(L)'
;KDGTSQVIKANEILFASTGVIGEKFPTQQIKGSIPNLVDKLRERQNKFIWFKAATSIMTTDTRPKLAYEECRIWNKDIRLSAIAKGSGMISPNMGTMLAFVFTDADIPSIFLKSLLKRAMTNTFNAITVDSDTSTNDMVAIFSSNKVKTGKIYNVLDPKLKDFEMALQRLLLNLAKQIVSDGEGAKKFLTVNVINARSHHMAKNIAFSIANSPLFKTAMAGGDPNWGRIIMG
;
A
#
# COMPACT_ATOMS: atom_id res chain seq x y z
N LYS A 1 32.86 5.71 5.96
CA LYS A 1 33.58 4.40 6.22
C LYS A 1 33.60 4.19 7.73
N ASP A 2 32.48 3.81 8.32
CA ASP A 2 32.45 3.42 9.72
C ASP A 2 32.29 1.91 9.74
N GLY A 3 33.39 1.21 10.03
CA GLY A 3 33.55 -0.24 10.04
C GLY A 3 32.84 -0.96 11.19
N THR A 4 31.68 -0.50 11.61
CA THR A 4 30.81 -1.26 12.51
C THR A 4 29.87 -2.11 11.67
N SER A 5 30.21 -3.39 11.51
CA SER A 5 29.28 -4.40 11.04
C SER A 5 28.10 -4.46 12.04
N GLN A 6 27.01 -3.77 11.74
CA GLN A 6 25.80 -3.86 12.54
C GLN A 6 25.24 -5.27 12.39
N VAL A 7 25.26 -6.03 13.47
CA VAL A 7 24.66 -7.36 13.53
C VAL A 7 23.15 -7.17 13.60
N ILE A 8 22.46 -7.45 12.49
CA ILE A 8 21.00 -7.44 12.44
C ILE A 8 20.46 -8.67 13.16
N LYS A 9 19.62 -8.47 14.16
CA LYS A 9 18.97 -9.55 14.90
C LYS A 9 17.78 -10.11 14.11
N ALA A 10 17.48 -11.38 14.30
CA ALA A 10 16.37 -12.05 13.59
C ALA A 10 15.01 -11.35 13.81
N ASN A 11 14.77 -10.77 14.98
CA ASN A 11 13.55 -10.04 15.30
C ASN A 11 13.48 -8.62 14.68
N GLU A 12 14.54 -8.17 14.02
CA GLU A 12 14.58 -6.90 13.27
C GLU A 12 14.30 -7.11 11.78
N ILE A 13 14.08 -8.37 11.35
CA ILE A 13 13.78 -8.73 9.97
C ILE A 13 12.28 -8.96 9.85
N LEU A 14 11.65 -8.22 8.92
CA LEU A 14 10.24 -8.39 8.58
C LEU A 14 10.14 -9.20 7.29
N PHE A 15 9.23 -10.17 7.29
CA PHE A 15 8.93 -10.98 6.12
C PHE A 15 7.56 -10.60 5.57
N ALA A 16 7.49 -10.48 4.26
CA ALA A 16 6.24 -10.38 3.52
C ALA A 16 6.31 -11.39 2.37
N SER A 17 5.29 -12.19 2.21
CA SER A 17 5.23 -13.19 1.15
C SER A 17 3.82 -13.33 0.60
N THR A 18 3.74 -13.77 -0.64
CA THR A 18 2.51 -14.21 -1.30
C THR A 18 2.85 -15.42 -2.16
N GLY A 19 1.90 -16.28 -2.43
CA GLY A 19 2.08 -17.49 -3.22
C GLY A 19 0.80 -18.31 -3.30
N VAL A 20 0.84 -19.41 -4.03
CA VAL A 20 -0.30 -20.31 -4.18
C VAL A 20 -0.60 -21.00 -2.85
N ILE A 21 -1.85 -20.94 -2.42
CA ILE A 21 -2.30 -21.59 -1.18
C ILE A 21 -2.13 -23.12 -1.31
N GLY A 22 -1.51 -23.73 -0.29
CA GLY A 22 -1.22 -25.16 -0.27
C GLY A 22 0.11 -25.57 -0.88
N GLU A 23 0.82 -24.68 -1.61
CA GLU A 23 2.15 -24.95 -2.13
C GLU A 23 3.23 -24.81 -1.06
N LYS A 24 4.26 -25.66 -1.20
CA LYS A 24 5.39 -25.65 -0.27
C LYS A 24 6.23 -24.38 -0.41
N PHE A 25 6.44 -23.67 0.70
CA PHE A 25 7.24 -22.45 0.71
C PHE A 25 8.71 -22.72 0.29
N PRO A 26 9.27 -21.98 -0.68
CA PRO A 26 10.57 -22.26 -1.30
C PRO A 26 11.75 -21.78 -0.43
N THR A 27 11.84 -22.28 0.81
CA THR A 27 12.81 -21.85 1.81
C THR A 27 14.26 -21.93 1.36
N GLN A 28 14.63 -22.98 0.62
CA GLN A 28 16.02 -23.19 0.20
C GLN A 28 16.46 -22.18 -0.86
N GLN A 29 15.59 -21.89 -1.84
CA GLN A 29 15.84 -20.88 -2.87
C GLN A 29 16.01 -19.49 -2.25
N ILE A 30 15.15 -19.15 -1.27
CA ILE A 30 15.25 -17.87 -0.55
C ILE A 30 16.55 -17.79 0.23
N LYS A 31 16.90 -18.81 1.02
CA LYS A 31 18.17 -18.86 1.77
C LYS A 31 19.39 -18.72 0.85
N GLY A 32 19.38 -19.40 -0.29
CA GLY A 32 20.46 -19.32 -1.27
C GLY A 32 20.62 -17.95 -1.93
N SER A 33 19.54 -17.15 -2.00
CA SER A 33 19.56 -15.81 -2.60
C SER A 33 20.02 -14.70 -1.64
N ILE A 34 19.96 -14.93 -0.32
CA ILE A 34 20.27 -13.89 0.69
C ILE A 34 21.69 -13.31 0.55
N PRO A 35 22.77 -14.11 0.40
CA PRO A 35 24.10 -13.54 0.28
C PRO A 35 24.22 -12.55 -0.88
N ASN A 36 23.71 -12.94 -2.05
CA ASN A 36 23.72 -12.06 -3.25
C ASN A 36 22.91 -10.77 -3.02
N LEU A 37 21.77 -10.85 -2.35
CA LEU A 37 20.96 -9.67 -2.01
C LEU A 37 21.70 -8.73 -1.05
N VAL A 38 22.40 -9.27 -0.07
CA VAL A 38 23.21 -8.48 0.87
C VAL A 38 24.36 -7.78 0.17
N ASP A 39 25.03 -8.45 -0.75
CA ASP A 39 26.10 -7.83 -1.56
C ASP A 39 25.56 -6.71 -2.45
N LYS A 40 24.43 -6.91 -3.11
CA LYS A 40 23.75 -5.86 -3.89
C LYS A 40 23.33 -4.65 -3.09
N LEU A 41 22.99 -4.79 -1.81
CA LEU A 41 22.68 -3.64 -0.95
C LEU A 41 23.90 -2.75 -0.68
N ARG A 42 25.12 -3.29 -0.82
CA ARG A 42 26.37 -2.54 -0.64
C ARG A 42 26.80 -1.78 -1.89
N GLU A 43 26.25 -2.14 -3.04
CA GLU A 43 26.53 -1.47 -4.30
C GLU A 43 25.89 -0.07 -4.34
N ARG A 44 26.47 0.84 -5.16
CA ARG A 44 25.88 2.16 -5.39
C ARG A 44 24.54 2.00 -6.12
N GLN A 45 23.49 2.34 -5.44
CA GLN A 45 22.14 2.29 -5.99
C GLN A 45 21.88 3.45 -6.96
N ASN A 46 21.05 3.20 -7.97
CA ASN A 46 20.60 4.20 -8.93
C ASN A 46 19.06 4.37 -8.86
N LYS A 47 18.53 5.38 -9.55
CA LYS A 47 17.10 5.68 -9.55
C LYS A 47 16.18 4.55 -10.05
N PHE A 48 16.71 3.59 -10.81
CA PHE A 48 15.94 2.46 -11.32
C PHE A 48 15.76 1.34 -10.31
N ILE A 49 16.40 1.40 -9.13
CA ILE A 49 16.29 0.34 -8.12
C ILE A 49 14.86 0.18 -7.62
N TRP A 50 14.12 1.27 -7.48
CA TRP A 50 12.73 1.24 -7.07
C TRP A 50 11.83 0.55 -8.10
N PHE A 51 12.07 0.81 -9.39
CA PHE A 51 11.36 0.14 -10.47
C PHE A 51 11.65 -1.36 -10.46
N LYS A 52 12.92 -1.75 -10.34
CA LYS A 52 13.32 -3.16 -10.23
C LYS A 52 12.69 -3.84 -9.03
N ALA A 53 12.68 -3.19 -7.86
CA ALA A 53 12.05 -3.71 -6.67
C ALA A 53 10.53 -3.90 -6.85
N ALA A 54 9.84 -2.90 -7.41
CA ALA A 54 8.41 -2.99 -7.69
C ALA A 54 8.08 -4.10 -8.69
N THR A 55 8.91 -4.28 -9.74
CA THR A 55 8.73 -5.35 -10.72
C THR A 55 8.97 -6.73 -10.11
N SER A 56 9.94 -6.86 -9.19
CA SER A 56 10.31 -8.15 -8.61
C SER A 56 9.28 -8.73 -7.65
N ILE A 57 8.37 -7.91 -7.11
CA ILE A 57 7.28 -8.36 -6.21
C ILE A 57 5.96 -8.63 -6.94
N MET A 58 5.88 -8.39 -8.24
CA MET A 58 4.69 -8.65 -9.05
C MET A 58 4.38 -10.14 -9.14
N THR A 59 3.08 -10.47 -9.22
CA THR A 59 2.59 -11.81 -9.48
C THR A 59 1.69 -11.81 -10.72
N THR A 60 0.39 -11.55 -10.56
CA THR A 60 -0.57 -11.38 -11.66
C THR A 60 -0.65 -9.94 -12.15
N ASP A 61 0.05 -9.03 -11.50
CA ASP A 61 0.16 -7.63 -11.89
C ASP A 61 0.66 -7.49 -13.33
N THR A 62 0.08 -6.58 -14.11
CA THR A 62 0.53 -6.31 -15.49
C THR A 62 1.56 -5.18 -15.55
N ARG A 63 1.68 -4.40 -14.49
CA ARG A 63 2.59 -3.25 -14.36
C ARG A 63 3.05 -3.01 -12.93
N PRO A 64 4.30 -2.57 -12.72
CA PRO A 64 4.80 -2.22 -11.39
C PRO A 64 4.09 -0.98 -10.86
N LYS A 65 3.86 -0.94 -9.55
CA LYS A 65 3.15 0.14 -8.86
C LYS A 65 4.11 0.89 -7.96
N LEU A 66 4.29 2.17 -8.25
CA LEU A 66 5.18 3.06 -7.51
C LEU A 66 4.49 4.39 -7.25
N ALA A 67 4.82 5.00 -6.13
CA ALA A 67 4.39 6.35 -5.81
C ALA A 67 5.50 7.11 -5.08
N TYR A 68 5.49 8.42 -5.24
CA TYR A 68 6.42 9.34 -4.61
C TYR A 68 5.68 10.62 -4.22
N GLU A 69 5.97 11.13 -3.02
CA GLU A 69 5.44 12.39 -2.50
C GLU A 69 6.54 13.15 -1.75
N GLU A 70 6.42 14.45 -1.74
CA GLU A 70 7.20 15.34 -0.90
C GLU A 70 6.27 16.15 0.01
N CYS A 71 6.73 16.46 1.20
CA CYS A 71 6.04 17.32 2.13
C CYS A 71 7.03 18.06 3.02
N ARG A 72 6.54 18.91 3.90
CA ARG A 72 7.36 19.58 4.90
C ARG A 72 6.94 19.20 6.31
N ILE A 73 7.95 18.96 7.15
CA ILE A 73 7.76 18.96 8.60
C ILE A 73 8.56 20.13 9.13
N TRP A 74 7.87 21.17 9.58
CA TRP A 74 8.47 22.47 9.84
C TRP A 74 9.17 23.05 8.57
N ASN A 75 10.45 23.33 8.69
CA ASN A 75 11.30 23.84 7.60
C ASN A 75 12.11 22.73 6.92
N LYS A 76 11.78 21.48 7.15
CA LYS A 76 12.51 20.33 6.59
C LYS A 76 11.71 19.68 5.48
N ASP A 77 12.32 19.53 4.32
CA ASP A 77 11.75 18.77 3.21
C ASP A 77 11.87 17.28 3.52
N ILE A 78 10.76 16.58 3.41
CA ILE A 78 10.59 15.16 3.70
C ILE A 78 10.15 14.45 2.43
N ARG A 79 10.68 13.27 2.21
CA ARG A 79 10.37 12.42 1.07
C ARG A 79 9.67 11.15 1.52
N LEU A 80 8.68 10.76 0.73
CA LEU A 80 8.00 9.47 0.84
C LEU A 80 8.10 8.77 -0.52
N SER A 81 8.54 7.52 -0.49
CA SER A 81 8.55 6.64 -1.66
C SER A 81 7.85 5.35 -1.31
N ALA A 82 7.12 4.77 -2.24
CA ALA A 82 6.45 3.51 -1.99
C ALA A 82 6.38 2.64 -3.23
N ILE A 83 6.35 1.34 -2.99
CA ILE A 83 6.05 0.31 -3.99
C ILE A 83 4.90 -0.55 -3.49
N ALA A 84 4.10 -1.07 -4.41
CA ALA A 84 3.04 -2.00 -4.08
C ALA A 84 2.87 -3.06 -5.17
N LYS A 85 2.22 -4.16 -4.81
CA LYS A 85 1.75 -5.16 -5.74
C LYS A 85 0.34 -5.61 -5.35
N GLY A 86 -0.43 -6.07 -6.34
CA GLY A 86 -1.77 -6.61 -6.20
C GLY A 86 -2.59 -6.31 -7.45
N SER A 87 -3.37 -7.30 -7.88
CA SER A 87 -4.23 -7.26 -9.08
C SER A 87 -5.51 -8.04 -8.89
N GLY A 88 -5.49 -9.17 -8.18
CA GLY A 88 -6.63 -9.98 -7.79
C GLY A 88 -6.64 -10.28 -6.30
N MET A 89 -7.75 -10.82 -5.80
CA MET A 89 -8.03 -11.08 -4.39
C MET A 89 -7.92 -9.77 -3.58
N ILE A 90 -8.56 -8.71 -4.09
CA ILE A 90 -8.55 -7.35 -3.51
C ILE A 90 -9.93 -7.01 -2.99
N SER A 91 -10.08 -6.98 -1.67
CA SER A 91 -11.29 -6.58 -0.95
C SER A 91 -10.95 -5.87 0.38
N PRO A 92 -11.85 -5.07 0.98
CA PRO A 92 -11.60 -4.39 2.25
C PRO A 92 -11.17 -5.36 3.36
N ASN A 93 -10.29 -4.88 4.21
CA ASN A 93 -9.53 -5.57 5.25
C ASN A 93 -8.21 -6.19 4.78
N MET A 94 -7.64 -5.55 3.75
CA MET A 94 -6.35 -5.86 3.13
C MET A 94 -6.38 -7.19 2.34
N GLY A 95 -6.70 -7.11 1.03
CA GLY A 95 -6.62 -8.22 0.08
C GLY A 95 -5.21 -8.38 -0.51
N THR A 96 -4.81 -9.48 -1.13
CA THR A 96 -3.47 -9.96 -1.59
C THR A 96 -2.53 -8.86 -2.05
N MET A 97 -2.33 -7.89 -1.20
CA MET A 97 -1.57 -6.68 -1.45
C MET A 97 -0.34 -6.63 -0.55
N LEU A 98 0.79 -6.41 -1.15
CA LEU A 98 1.99 -6.02 -0.42
C LEU A 98 2.31 -4.56 -0.76
N ALA A 99 2.49 -3.73 0.25
CA ALA A 99 2.90 -2.35 0.06
C ALA A 99 4.00 -1.97 1.06
N PHE A 100 5.02 -1.31 0.55
CA PHE A 100 6.18 -0.89 1.33
C PHE A 100 6.37 0.61 1.13
N VAL A 101 6.25 1.35 2.21
CA VAL A 101 6.42 2.81 2.26
C VAL A 101 7.73 3.14 2.96
N PHE A 102 8.47 4.09 2.42
CA PHE A 102 9.74 4.54 2.97
C PHE A 102 9.74 6.06 3.10
N THR A 103 10.27 6.55 4.20
CA THR A 103 10.47 7.99 4.44
C THR A 103 11.83 8.27 5.04
N ASP A 104 12.31 9.47 4.88
CA ASP A 104 13.53 9.97 5.54
C ASP A 104 13.24 10.73 6.84
N ALA A 105 11.96 10.95 7.18
CA ALA A 105 11.55 11.66 8.38
C ALA A 105 11.90 10.91 9.67
N ASP A 106 12.43 11.60 10.65
CA ASP A 106 12.66 11.07 12.01
C ASP A 106 11.38 11.16 12.84
N ILE A 107 10.48 10.20 12.62
CA ILE A 107 9.20 10.08 13.33
C ILE A 107 9.19 8.79 14.13
N PRO A 108 8.84 8.82 15.44
CA PRO A 108 8.73 7.61 16.25
C PRO A 108 7.79 6.56 15.63
N SER A 109 8.19 5.30 15.68
CA SER A 109 7.49 4.17 15.03
C SER A 109 6.02 4.05 15.47
N ILE A 110 5.72 4.37 16.74
CA ILE A 110 4.35 4.35 17.25
C ILE A 110 3.45 5.38 16.54
N PHE A 111 3.99 6.55 16.21
CA PHE A 111 3.25 7.59 15.48
C PHE A 111 3.16 7.24 14.00
N LEU A 112 4.23 6.71 13.38
CA LEU A 112 4.17 6.19 12.01
C LEU A 112 3.09 5.13 11.85
N LYS A 113 3.01 4.18 12.78
CA LYS A 113 1.97 3.14 12.78
C LYS A 113 0.56 3.74 12.86
N SER A 114 0.35 4.74 13.71
CA SER A 114 -0.95 5.40 13.85
C SER A 114 -1.32 6.21 12.61
N LEU A 115 -0.36 6.95 12.03
CA LEU A 115 -0.55 7.69 10.78
C LEU A 115 -0.90 6.77 9.62
N LEU A 116 -0.15 5.65 9.48
CA LEU A 116 -0.43 4.64 8.47
C LEU A 116 -1.84 4.08 8.60
N LYS A 117 -2.24 3.67 9.83
CA LYS A 117 -3.59 3.13 10.09
C LYS A 117 -4.69 4.12 9.68
N ARG A 118 -4.54 5.42 10.00
CA ARG A 118 -5.50 6.44 9.59
C ARG A 118 -5.55 6.63 8.08
N ALA A 119 -4.37 6.74 7.45
CA ALA A 119 -4.28 6.93 6.00
C ALA A 119 -4.86 5.76 5.21
N MET A 120 -4.73 4.52 5.70
CA MET A 120 -5.29 3.31 5.07
C MET A 120 -6.82 3.30 5.04
N THR A 121 -7.50 3.95 5.97
CA THR A 121 -8.97 3.91 6.09
C THR A 121 -9.68 4.33 4.79
N ASN A 122 -9.17 5.37 4.13
CA ASN A 122 -9.76 5.95 2.93
C ASN A 122 -8.92 5.70 1.67
N THR A 123 -7.99 4.76 1.73
CA THR A 123 -7.12 4.39 0.61
C THR A 123 -7.19 2.87 0.38
N PHE A 124 -6.26 2.10 0.85
CA PHE A 124 -6.25 0.64 0.65
C PHE A 124 -7.49 -0.06 1.22
N ASN A 125 -8.02 0.42 2.34
CA ASN A 125 -9.27 -0.13 2.90
C ASN A 125 -10.54 0.47 2.26
N ALA A 126 -10.42 1.17 1.15
CA ALA A 126 -11.53 1.75 0.39
C ALA A 126 -11.54 1.33 -1.07
N ILE A 127 -10.88 0.21 -1.40
CA ILE A 127 -10.85 -0.35 -2.75
C ILE A 127 -11.32 -1.80 -2.75
N THR A 128 -11.86 -2.24 -3.88
CA THR A 128 -12.16 -3.65 -4.15
C THR A 128 -12.01 -3.95 -5.63
N VAL A 129 -11.60 -5.17 -5.97
CA VAL A 129 -11.55 -5.69 -7.34
C VAL A 129 -12.58 -6.80 -7.52
N ASP A 130 -12.51 -7.84 -6.73
CA ASP A 130 -13.27 -9.10 -6.88
C ASP A 130 -14.06 -9.51 -5.64
N SER A 131 -14.06 -8.71 -4.58
CA SER A 131 -14.74 -8.98 -3.30
C SER A 131 -14.06 -10.02 -2.41
N ASP A 132 -12.95 -10.62 -2.86
CA ASP A 132 -12.26 -11.68 -2.12
C ASP A 132 -11.14 -11.11 -1.25
N THR A 133 -11.11 -11.52 0.02
CA THR A 133 -10.09 -11.09 0.99
C THR A 133 -8.93 -12.09 1.01
N SER A 134 -7.71 -11.59 1.00
CA SER A 134 -6.51 -12.42 1.10
C SER A 134 -6.12 -12.74 2.55
N THR A 135 -5.24 -13.73 2.68
CA THR A 135 -4.65 -14.16 3.95
C THR A 135 -3.27 -13.55 4.24
N ASN A 136 -2.65 -12.85 3.28
CA ASN A 136 -1.22 -12.50 3.34
C ASN A 136 -0.93 -11.01 3.15
N ASP A 137 -1.91 -10.15 3.42
CA ASP A 137 -1.75 -8.71 3.22
C ASP A 137 -0.81 -8.07 4.19
N MET A 138 -0.02 -7.16 3.67
CA MET A 138 0.90 -6.39 4.48
C MET A 138 1.08 -4.98 3.92
N VAL A 139 0.96 -3.98 4.79
CA VAL A 139 1.43 -2.62 4.54
C VAL A 139 2.44 -2.26 5.60
N ALA A 140 3.66 -1.98 5.20
CA ALA A 140 4.74 -1.59 6.10
C ALA A 140 5.25 -0.19 5.78
N ILE A 141 5.55 0.60 6.82
CA ILE A 141 6.21 1.89 6.69
C ILE A 141 7.53 1.88 7.44
N PHE A 142 8.58 2.34 6.76
CA PHE A 142 9.93 2.40 7.28
C PHE A 142 10.45 3.82 7.26
N SER A 143 11.15 4.23 8.31
CA SER A 143 11.89 5.48 8.34
C SER A 143 13.39 5.24 8.41
N SER A 144 14.13 5.97 7.60
CA SER A 144 15.60 6.00 7.69
C SER A 144 16.10 6.97 8.75
N ASN A 145 15.24 7.80 9.35
CA ASN A 145 15.54 8.81 10.35
C ASN A 145 16.64 9.82 9.93
N LYS A 146 16.86 9.98 8.63
CA LYS A 146 17.92 10.87 8.09
C LYS A 146 17.62 12.33 8.29
N VAL A 147 16.34 12.72 8.18
CA VAL A 147 15.92 14.12 8.35
C VAL A 147 15.36 14.31 9.74
N LYS A 148 16.09 15.01 10.58
CA LYS A 148 15.65 15.29 11.96
C LYS A 148 14.51 16.30 11.98
N THR A 149 13.34 15.85 12.40
CA THR A 149 12.09 16.64 12.41
C THR A 149 11.84 17.36 13.74
N GLY A 150 12.77 17.23 14.69
CA GLY A 150 12.57 17.73 16.05
C GLY A 150 11.65 16.83 16.88
N LYS A 151 11.42 17.22 18.13
CA LYS A 151 10.59 16.42 19.04
C LYS A 151 9.12 16.46 18.62
N ILE A 152 8.55 15.29 18.43
CA ILE A 152 7.13 15.06 18.18
C ILE A 152 6.54 14.46 19.44
N TYR A 153 5.48 15.05 19.99
CA TYR A 153 4.92 14.69 21.29
C TYR A 153 3.77 13.69 21.19
N ASN A 154 3.01 13.76 20.10
CA ASN A 154 1.88 12.87 19.87
C ASN A 154 1.53 12.81 18.37
N VAL A 155 0.62 11.93 18.01
CA VAL A 155 0.21 11.70 16.61
C VAL A 155 -0.65 12.83 16.02
N LEU A 156 -1.19 13.70 16.86
CA LEU A 156 -1.99 14.87 16.45
C LEU A 156 -1.14 16.15 16.42
N ASP A 157 0.17 16.05 16.60
CA ASP A 157 1.06 17.19 16.51
C ASP A 157 0.86 17.91 15.18
N PRO A 158 0.53 19.22 15.17
CA PRO A 158 0.27 19.98 13.95
C PRO A 158 1.39 19.89 12.91
N LYS A 159 2.63 19.65 13.35
CA LYS A 159 3.79 19.43 12.47
C LYS A 159 3.63 18.24 11.54
N LEU A 160 2.84 17.24 11.92
CA LEU A 160 2.63 16.01 11.15
C LEU A 160 1.52 16.15 10.11
N LYS A 161 0.78 17.26 10.08
CA LYS A 161 -0.37 17.43 9.18
C LYS A 161 0.02 17.28 7.71
N ASP A 162 1.07 17.94 7.27
CA ASP A 162 1.52 17.85 5.86
C ASP A 162 2.04 16.46 5.52
N PHE A 163 2.73 15.81 6.47
CA PHE A 163 3.20 14.43 6.31
C PHE A 163 2.00 13.46 6.20
N GLU A 164 0.99 13.60 7.05
CA GLU A 164 -0.21 12.78 6.99
C GLU A 164 -0.95 12.93 5.65
N MET A 165 -1.09 14.16 5.17
CA MET A 165 -1.69 14.45 3.88
C MET A 165 -0.88 13.86 2.72
N ALA A 166 0.44 13.95 2.76
CA ALA A 166 1.32 13.35 1.76
C ALA A 166 1.24 11.82 1.78
N LEU A 167 1.27 11.22 2.96
CA LEU A 167 1.08 9.77 3.13
C LEU A 167 -0.27 9.32 2.57
N GLN A 168 -1.34 10.05 2.83
CA GLN A 168 -2.66 9.74 2.29
C GLN A 168 -2.69 9.83 0.76
N ARG A 169 -2.10 10.88 0.15
CA ARG A 169 -2.00 10.99 -1.32
C ARG A 169 -1.19 9.84 -1.92
N LEU A 170 -0.05 9.52 -1.31
CA LEU A 170 0.81 8.42 -1.73
C LEU A 170 0.06 7.09 -1.76
N LEU A 171 -0.63 6.75 -0.67
CA LEU A 171 -1.40 5.51 -0.56
C LEU A 171 -2.61 5.50 -1.49
N LEU A 172 -3.30 6.63 -1.67
CA LEU A 172 -4.42 6.74 -2.60
C LEU A 172 -3.95 6.53 -4.05
N ASN A 173 -2.79 7.06 -4.41
CA ASN A 173 -2.20 6.85 -5.73
C ASN A 173 -1.94 5.34 -5.96
N LEU A 174 -1.28 4.66 -5.02
CA LEU A 174 -1.05 3.21 -5.11
C LEU A 174 -2.35 2.41 -5.14
N ALA A 175 -3.33 2.76 -4.31
CA ALA A 175 -4.64 2.11 -4.30
C ALA A 175 -5.34 2.20 -5.67
N LYS A 176 -5.29 3.38 -6.31
CA LYS A 176 -5.82 3.56 -7.67
C LYS A 176 -5.05 2.74 -8.72
N GLN A 177 -3.72 2.65 -8.60
CA GLN A 177 -2.90 1.81 -9.49
C GLN A 177 -3.28 0.33 -9.36
N ILE A 178 -3.53 -0.17 -8.14
CA ILE A 178 -3.96 -1.55 -7.88
C ILE A 178 -5.30 -1.83 -8.56
N VAL A 179 -6.32 -1.01 -8.32
CA VAL A 179 -7.66 -1.19 -8.90
C VAL A 179 -7.64 -1.06 -10.42
N SER A 180 -6.85 -0.12 -10.95
CA SER A 180 -6.71 0.08 -12.41
C SER A 180 -6.00 -1.09 -13.11
N ASP A 181 -5.30 -1.93 -12.37
CA ASP A 181 -4.59 -3.12 -12.83
C ASP A 181 -5.29 -4.41 -12.37
N GLY A 182 -6.55 -4.30 -11.93
CA GLY A 182 -7.34 -5.44 -11.47
C GLY A 182 -7.50 -6.50 -12.56
N GLU A 183 -7.46 -7.78 -12.17
CA GLU A 183 -7.58 -8.90 -13.10
C GLU A 183 -8.86 -8.79 -13.93
N GLY A 184 -8.72 -8.76 -15.27
CA GLY A 184 -9.83 -8.60 -16.20
C GLY A 184 -10.49 -7.23 -16.21
N ALA A 185 -10.01 -6.25 -15.43
CA ALA A 185 -10.62 -4.93 -15.34
C ALA A 185 -10.50 -4.14 -16.65
N LYS A 186 -11.64 -3.67 -17.15
CA LYS A 186 -11.73 -2.80 -18.33
C LYS A 186 -12.15 -1.38 -17.97
N LYS A 187 -12.65 -1.17 -16.77
CA LYS A 187 -13.16 0.12 -16.29
C LYS A 187 -12.73 0.36 -14.85
N PHE A 188 -12.42 1.61 -14.55
CA PHE A 188 -12.21 2.12 -13.20
C PHE A 188 -13.50 2.81 -12.74
N LEU A 189 -14.05 2.39 -11.61
CA LEU A 189 -15.28 2.92 -11.07
C LEU A 189 -15.02 3.61 -9.74
N THR A 190 -15.72 4.70 -9.49
CA THR A 190 -15.74 5.37 -8.20
C THR A 190 -17.16 5.45 -7.69
N VAL A 191 -17.42 4.90 -6.51
CA VAL A 191 -18.72 4.99 -5.84
C VAL A 191 -18.63 6.05 -4.74
N ASN A 192 -19.38 7.15 -4.92
CA ASN A 192 -19.47 8.21 -3.93
C ASN A 192 -20.84 8.16 -3.24
N VAL A 193 -20.84 7.93 -1.93
CA VAL A 193 -22.04 7.98 -1.10
C VAL A 193 -22.04 9.27 -0.31
N ILE A 194 -23.04 10.12 -0.56
CA ILE A 194 -23.22 11.41 0.11
C ILE A 194 -24.42 11.36 1.05
N ASN A 195 -24.45 12.26 2.02
CA ASN A 195 -25.55 12.41 3.00
C ASN A 195 -25.89 11.15 3.83
N ALA A 196 -24.94 10.22 3.96
CA ALA A 196 -25.10 9.10 4.87
C ALA A 196 -25.00 9.57 6.35
N ARG A 197 -25.68 8.87 7.25
CA ARG A 197 -25.68 9.21 8.70
C ARG A 197 -24.30 9.08 9.34
N SER A 198 -23.40 8.28 8.77
CA SER A 198 -22.03 8.10 9.26
C SER A 198 -21.11 7.65 8.11
N HIS A 199 -19.80 7.89 8.29
CA HIS A 199 -18.78 7.40 7.37
C HIS A 199 -18.79 5.86 7.23
N HIS A 200 -19.03 5.13 8.32
CA HIS A 200 -19.16 3.68 8.30
C HIS A 200 -20.35 3.23 7.44
N MET A 201 -21.51 3.87 7.59
CA MET A 201 -22.69 3.57 6.76
C MET A 201 -22.42 3.88 5.28
N ALA A 202 -21.84 5.04 4.97
CA ALA A 202 -21.45 5.39 3.61
C ALA A 202 -20.54 4.32 2.97
N LYS A 203 -19.57 3.86 3.74
CA LYS A 203 -18.62 2.85 3.29
C LYS A 203 -19.30 1.51 3.03
N ASN A 204 -20.17 1.05 3.92
CA ASN A 204 -20.91 -0.20 3.74
C ASN A 204 -21.77 -0.16 2.48
N ILE A 205 -22.51 0.94 2.25
CA ILE A 205 -23.32 1.13 1.04
C ILE A 205 -22.42 1.11 -0.21
N ALA A 206 -21.29 1.83 -0.18
CA ALA A 206 -20.38 1.86 -1.31
C ALA A 206 -19.82 0.47 -1.66
N PHE A 207 -19.46 -0.33 -0.66
CA PHE A 207 -18.97 -1.69 -0.89
C PHE A 207 -20.06 -2.67 -1.31
N SER A 208 -21.28 -2.55 -0.79
CA SER A 208 -22.41 -3.33 -1.24
C SER A 208 -22.61 -3.17 -2.75
N ILE A 209 -22.64 -1.92 -3.23
CA ILE A 209 -22.75 -1.61 -4.66
C ILE A 209 -21.53 -2.11 -5.42
N ALA A 210 -20.32 -1.76 -4.98
CA ALA A 210 -19.08 -2.08 -5.70
C ALA A 210 -18.82 -3.59 -5.81
N ASN A 211 -19.28 -4.38 -4.85
CA ASN A 211 -19.13 -5.84 -4.83
C ASN A 211 -20.28 -6.59 -5.49
N SER A 212 -21.37 -5.91 -5.86
CA SER A 212 -22.52 -6.54 -6.54
C SER A 212 -22.13 -7.07 -7.93
N PRO A 213 -22.26 -8.37 -8.21
CA PRO A 213 -22.02 -8.93 -9.54
C PRO A 213 -22.92 -8.32 -10.61
N LEU A 214 -24.18 -8.03 -10.27
CA LEU A 214 -25.15 -7.39 -11.19
C LEU A 214 -24.69 -5.96 -11.56
N PHE A 215 -24.20 -5.20 -10.60
CA PHE A 215 -23.64 -3.86 -10.86
C PHE A 215 -22.38 -3.97 -11.73
N LYS A 216 -21.45 -4.85 -11.38
CA LYS A 216 -20.20 -5.05 -12.13
C LYS A 216 -20.45 -5.45 -13.60
N THR A 217 -21.40 -6.35 -13.86
CA THR A 217 -21.74 -6.78 -15.21
C THR A 217 -22.38 -5.65 -16.03
N ALA A 218 -23.25 -4.82 -15.44
CA ALA A 218 -23.79 -3.65 -16.11
C ALA A 218 -22.67 -2.65 -16.49
N MET A 219 -21.79 -2.35 -15.55
CA MET A 219 -20.68 -1.45 -15.79
C MET A 219 -19.73 -1.98 -16.86
N ALA A 220 -19.40 -3.27 -16.83
CA ALA A 220 -18.55 -3.91 -17.84
C ALA A 220 -19.18 -3.83 -19.23
N GLY A 221 -20.48 -4.08 -19.34
CA GLY A 221 -21.24 -3.99 -20.57
C GLY A 221 -21.56 -2.58 -21.05
N GLY A 222 -21.31 -1.55 -20.24
CA GLY A 222 -21.68 -0.16 -20.56
C GLY A 222 -23.17 0.12 -20.41
N ASP A 223 -23.90 -0.71 -19.66
CA ASP A 223 -25.32 -0.55 -19.37
C ASP A 223 -25.53 0.45 -18.21
N PRO A 224 -26.15 1.61 -18.41
CA PRO A 224 -26.40 2.61 -17.36
C PRO A 224 -27.58 2.23 -16.45
N ASN A 225 -27.65 0.98 -16.03
CA ASN A 225 -28.73 0.40 -15.26
C ASN A 225 -28.68 0.84 -13.78
N TRP A 226 -29.28 1.97 -13.49
CA TRP A 226 -29.34 2.50 -12.11
C TRP A 226 -30.08 1.56 -11.14
N GLY A 227 -31.01 0.73 -11.63
CA GLY A 227 -31.71 -0.27 -10.81
C GLY A 227 -30.75 -1.24 -10.14
N ARG A 228 -29.64 -1.60 -10.80
CA ARG A 228 -28.59 -2.46 -10.24
C ARG A 228 -27.77 -1.78 -9.14
N ILE A 229 -27.76 -0.45 -9.08
CA ILE A 229 -27.18 0.29 -7.97
C ILE A 229 -28.07 0.17 -6.73
N ILE A 230 -29.39 0.25 -6.90
CA ILE A 230 -30.36 0.14 -5.79
C ILE A 230 -30.42 -1.29 -5.25
N MET A 231 -30.22 -2.29 -6.10
CA MET A 231 -30.22 -3.72 -5.74
C MET A 231 -28.94 -4.18 -5.03
N GLY A 232 -27.82 -3.50 -5.25
CA GLY A 232 -26.53 -3.80 -4.59
C GLY A 232 -26.48 -3.25 -3.18
#